data_65049882f8b5db3dd7da4100edc1caa4
#
_entry.id   65049882f8b5db3dd7da4100edc1caa4
#
_cell.length_a   1.000
_cell.length_b   1.000
_cell.length_c   1.000
_cell.angle_alpha   90.00
_cell.angle_beta   90.00
_cell.angle_gamma   90.00
#
_symmetry.space_group_name_H-M   'P 1'
#
loop_
_entity.id
_entity.type
_entity.pdbx_description
1 polymer ?
#
loop_
_entity_poly.entity_id
_entity_poly.type
_entity_poly.pdbx_seq_one_letter_code
_entity_poly.pdbx_strand_id
1 'polypeptide(L)'
;MKFTNTSVLFAASTFAFPANVQRDNTLQISEFRASTSIIDSASMHFVVTDANYPDDTPTDCNLLWTYGSSPEARARCNNSQYYIRFPDGPVDFNLFTLELERVSGPIAEKGQAKLSSKSAPWKCVKNPKEGIELQCEYDGVLRMKV
;
A
#
# COMPACT_ATOMS: atom_id res chain seq x y z
N MET A 1 -40.48 -19.13 -60.86
CA MET A 1 -39.22 -18.68 -60.22
C MET A 1 -39.51 -18.31 -58.78
N LYS A 2 -39.04 -19.14 -57.83
CA LYS A 2 -39.19 -18.88 -56.40
C LYS A 2 -37.87 -18.21 -55.91
N PHE A 3 -37.93 -16.96 -55.49
CA PHE A 3 -36.81 -16.32 -54.83
C PHE A 3 -36.91 -16.65 -53.37
N THR A 4 -35.95 -17.44 -52.84
CA THR A 4 -35.79 -17.65 -51.41
C THR A 4 -34.98 -16.49 -50.84
N ASN A 5 -35.63 -15.61 -50.12
CA ASN A 5 -34.95 -14.60 -49.32
C ASN A 5 -34.32 -15.27 -48.09
N THR A 6 -33.03 -15.47 -48.13
CA THR A 6 -32.29 -15.92 -46.98
C THR A 6 -31.96 -14.69 -46.14
N SER A 7 -32.75 -14.43 -45.10
CA SER A 7 -32.46 -13.41 -44.11
C SER A 7 -31.31 -13.91 -43.25
N VAL A 8 -30.14 -13.34 -43.44
CA VAL A 8 -29.00 -13.56 -42.54
C VAL A 8 -29.21 -12.69 -41.31
N LEU A 9 -29.62 -13.33 -40.22
CA LEU A 9 -29.65 -12.70 -38.91
C LEU A 9 -28.22 -12.58 -38.39
N PHE A 10 -27.66 -11.39 -38.45
CA PHE A 10 -26.45 -11.09 -37.68
C PHE A 10 -26.81 -10.99 -36.21
N ALA A 11 -26.45 -12.03 -35.44
CA ALA A 11 -26.49 -11.93 -33.99
C ALA A 11 -25.36 -10.97 -33.56
N ALA A 12 -25.71 -9.75 -33.24
CA ALA A 12 -24.79 -8.82 -32.60
C ALA A 12 -24.53 -9.35 -31.18
N SER A 13 -23.36 -9.97 -30.97
CA SER A 13 -22.91 -10.31 -29.63
C SER A 13 -22.58 -9.03 -28.90
N THR A 14 -23.54 -8.50 -28.18
CA THR A 14 -23.26 -7.42 -27.22
C THR A 14 -22.47 -8.01 -26.07
N PHE A 15 -21.17 -7.75 -26.03
CA PHE A 15 -20.38 -7.98 -24.83
C PHE A 15 -20.88 -6.98 -23.79
N ALA A 16 -21.76 -7.42 -22.90
CA ALA A 16 -22.12 -6.66 -21.73
C ALA A 16 -20.92 -6.68 -20.77
N PHE A 17 -20.13 -5.62 -20.72
CA PHE A 17 -19.24 -5.38 -19.60
C PHE A 17 -20.10 -5.27 -18.34
N PRO A 18 -19.77 -5.98 -17.25
CA PRO A 18 -20.52 -5.81 -16.02
C PRO A 18 -20.48 -4.34 -15.61
N ALA A 19 -21.63 -3.70 -15.52
CA ALA A 19 -21.79 -2.27 -15.25
C ALA A 19 -21.32 -1.88 -13.84
N ASN A 20 -20.88 -2.85 -13.01
CA ASN A 20 -20.46 -2.69 -11.63
C ASN A 20 -19.09 -3.34 -11.42
N VAL A 21 -18.04 -2.79 -12.03
CA VAL A 21 -16.71 -2.97 -11.48
C VAL A 21 -16.66 -2.11 -10.22
N GLN A 22 -16.98 -2.73 -9.08
CA GLN A 22 -16.93 -2.07 -7.81
C GLN A 22 -15.47 -1.81 -7.47
N ARG A 23 -15.08 -0.54 -7.54
CA ARG A 23 -13.77 -0.07 -7.10
C ARG A 23 -13.63 -0.34 -5.59
N ASP A 24 -12.58 -1.03 -5.20
CA ASP A 24 -12.20 -1.11 -3.79
C ASP A 24 -11.53 0.22 -3.39
N ASN A 25 -12.00 0.81 -2.31
CA ASN A 25 -11.48 2.08 -1.80
C ASN A 25 -10.48 1.89 -0.66
N THR A 26 -9.92 0.68 -0.51
CA THR A 26 -9.02 0.35 0.60
C THR A 26 -7.80 -0.39 0.11
N LEU A 27 -6.62 0.05 0.56
CA LEU A 27 -5.40 -0.76 0.52
C LEU A 27 -5.28 -1.55 1.82
N GLN A 28 -4.83 -2.79 1.74
CA GLN A 28 -4.50 -3.60 2.90
C GLN A 28 -2.99 -3.58 3.11
N ILE A 29 -2.58 -3.22 4.30
CA ILE A 29 -1.18 -3.20 4.71
C ILE A 29 -0.99 -4.23 5.80
N SER A 30 -0.21 -5.25 5.52
CA SER A 30 0.09 -6.37 6.42
C SER A 30 1.58 -6.45 6.72
N GLU A 31 1.95 -7.24 7.72
CA GLU A 31 3.34 -7.43 8.15
C GLU A 31 4.06 -6.09 8.42
N PHE A 32 3.34 -5.12 8.94
CA PHE A 32 3.84 -3.77 9.13
C PHE A 32 4.69 -3.68 10.40
N ARG A 33 5.97 -3.41 10.22
CA ARG A 33 6.94 -3.27 11.31
C ARG A 33 7.98 -2.21 10.98
N ALA A 34 8.53 -1.62 12.02
CA ALA A 34 9.60 -0.63 11.93
C ALA A 34 10.56 -0.79 13.10
N SER A 35 11.82 -0.46 12.90
CA SER A 35 12.81 -0.50 13.95
C SER A 35 13.89 0.56 13.78
N THR A 36 14.49 0.98 14.91
CA THR A 36 15.70 1.79 14.91
C THR A 36 16.83 1.02 15.59
N SER A 37 18.02 1.15 15.04
CA SER A 37 19.23 0.58 15.66
C SER A 37 19.91 1.60 16.57
N ILE A 38 20.81 1.11 17.41
CA ILE A 38 21.65 1.96 18.29
C ILE A 38 22.65 2.83 17.50
N ILE A 39 22.83 2.59 16.20
CA ILE A 39 23.70 3.36 15.29
C ILE A 39 22.90 4.28 14.36
N ASP A 40 21.73 4.73 14.78
CA ASP A 40 20.87 5.67 14.06
C ASP A 40 20.37 5.18 12.68
N SER A 41 20.28 3.89 12.48
CA SER A 41 19.67 3.29 11.31
C SER A 41 18.19 3.02 11.57
N ALA A 42 17.33 3.43 10.66
CA ALA A 42 15.90 3.14 10.68
C ALA A 42 15.51 2.20 9.54
N SER A 43 14.62 1.28 9.81
CA SER A 43 14.07 0.36 8.81
C SER A 43 12.55 0.25 8.97
N MET A 44 11.88 0.00 7.86
CA MET A 44 10.44 -0.24 7.82
C MET A 44 10.14 -1.30 6.77
N HIS A 45 9.23 -2.18 7.10
CA HIS A 45 8.72 -3.20 6.19
C HIS A 45 7.21 -3.31 6.31
N PHE A 46 6.56 -3.44 5.17
CA PHE A 46 5.14 -3.82 5.09
C PHE A 46 4.84 -4.44 3.74
N VAL A 47 3.69 -5.06 3.63
CA VAL A 47 3.16 -5.66 2.40
C VAL A 47 1.88 -4.95 2.01
N VAL A 48 1.79 -4.50 0.77
CA VAL A 48 0.60 -3.88 0.20
C VAL A 48 -0.19 -4.90 -0.61
N THR A 49 -1.46 -5.04 -0.31
CA THR A 49 -2.44 -5.78 -1.12
C THR A 49 -3.52 -4.81 -1.60
N ASP A 50 -3.73 -4.80 -2.90
CA ASP A 50 -4.64 -3.89 -3.57
C ASP A 50 -5.58 -4.68 -4.49
N ALA A 51 -6.85 -4.70 -4.13
CA ALA A 51 -7.87 -5.43 -4.89
C ALA A 51 -8.11 -4.85 -6.28
N ASN A 52 -7.77 -3.57 -6.51
CA ASN A 52 -7.86 -2.93 -7.83
C ASN A 52 -6.71 -3.34 -8.75
N TYR A 53 -5.62 -3.87 -8.19
CA TYR A 53 -4.43 -4.31 -8.92
C TYR A 53 -3.97 -5.71 -8.46
N PRO A 54 -4.80 -6.73 -8.70
CA PRO A 54 -4.51 -8.08 -8.22
C PRO A 54 -3.30 -8.73 -8.88
N ASP A 55 -2.92 -8.29 -10.09
CA ASP A 55 -1.74 -8.82 -10.80
C ASP A 55 -0.43 -8.22 -10.31
N ASP A 56 -0.46 -7.05 -9.70
CA ASP A 56 0.71 -6.34 -9.18
C ASP A 56 0.94 -6.58 -7.68
N THR A 57 -0.05 -7.05 -6.97
CA THR A 57 -0.02 -7.22 -5.52
C THR A 57 -0.36 -8.66 -5.10
N PRO A 58 0.10 -9.12 -3.91
CA PRO A 58 0.81 -8.35 -2.89
C PRO A 58 2.24 -7.98 -3.30
N THR A 59 2.72 -6.85 -2.80
CA THR A 59 4.09 -6.38 -3.00
C THR A 59 4.73 -5.99 -1.69
N ASP A 60 6.00 -6.36 -1.51
CA ASP A 60 6.80 -5.94 -0.37
C ASP A 60 7.24 -4.50 -0.51
N CYS A 61 7.24 -3.80 0.61
CA CYS A 61 7.72 -2.42 0.73
C CYS A 61 8.78 -2.38 1.81
N ASN A 62 10.00 -2.03 1.44
CA ASN A 62 11.15 -2.01 2.34
C ASN A 62 11.83 -0.65 2.29
N LEU A 63 12.07 -0.07 3.44
CA LEU A 63 12.76 1.20 3.60
C LEU A 63 13.92 1.06 4.57
N LEU A 64 15.02 1.74 4.25
CA LEU A 64 16.18 1.89 5.12
C LEU A 64 16.71 3.32 4.99
N TRP A 65 16.85 4.01 6.12
CA TRP A 65 17.33 5.39 6.15
C TRP A 65 17.99 5.73 7.48
N THR A 66 18.58 6.90 7.58
CA THR A 66 19.14 7.42 8.84
C THR A 66 18.02 7.95 9.72
N TYR A 67 17.91 7.43 10.94
CA TYR A 67 16.90 7.88 11.91
C TYR A 67 17.09 9.37 12.24
N GLY A 68 15.99 10.09 12.42
CA GLY A 68 15.96 11.54 12.57
C GLY A 68 15.83 12.30 11.27
N SER A 69 15.85 11.59 10.12
CA SER A 69 15.54 12.12 8.80
C SER A 69 14.33 11.41 8.21
N SER A 70 13.97 11.75 6.98
CA SER A 70 12.94 11.03 6.21
C SER A 70 13.59 10.14 5.17
N PRO A 71 12.95 9.03 4.76
CA PRO A 71 13.34 8.29 3.58
C PRO A 71 13.35 9.16 2.33
N GLU A 72 13.97 8.69 1.27
CA GLU A 72 13.99 9.41 -0.01
C GLU A 72 12.57 9.73 -0.50
N ALA A 73 12.40 10.93 -1.07
CA ALA A 73 11.10 11.38 -1.59
C ALA A 73 10.53 10.49 -2.72
N ARG A 74 11.38 9.68 -3.36
CA ARG A 74 11.02 8.75 -4.44
C ARG A 74 10.98 7.30 -4.00
N ALA A 75 10.97 7.04 -2.70
CA ALA A 75 10.85 5.68 -2.18
C ALA A 75 9.59 5.00 -2.71
N ARG A 76 9.72 3.73 -3.09
CA ARG A 76 8.64 2.92 -3.65
C ARG A 76 8.66 1.51 -3.09
N CYS A 77 7.52 0.85 -3.16
CA CYS A 77 7.45 -0.59 -2.95
C CYS A 77 8.26 -1.35 -4.02
N ASN A 78 8.56 -2.63 -3.77
CA ASN A 78 9.45 -3.43 -4.62
C ASN A 78 8.95 -3.56 -6.07
N ASN A 79 7.62 -3.54 -6.30
CA ASN A 79 7.06 -3.53 -7.66
C ASN A 79 7.12 -2.16 -8.37
N SER A 80 7.66 -1.13 -7.71
CA SER A 80 7.77 0.26 -8.20
C SER A 80 6.44 0.97 -8.45
N GLN A 81 5.31 0.40 -8.03
CA GLN A 81 3.98 0.91 -8.34
C GLN A 81 3.32 1.72 -7.23
N TYR A 82 3.96 1.82 -6.07
CA TYR A 82 3.45 2.61 -4.94
C TYR A 82 4.54 3.51 -4.38
N TYR A 83 4.31 4.83 -4.42
CA TYR A 83 5.15 5.79 -3.69
C TYR A 83 4.90 5.67 -2.20
N ILE A 84 5.96 5.77 -1.42
CA ILE A 84 5.92 5.74 0.04
C ILE A 84 6.39 7.10 0.53
N ARG A 85 5.51 7.84 1.22
CA ARG A 85 5.81 9.18 1.72
C ARG A 85 5.43 9.34 3.17
N PHE A 86 6.04 10.32 3.80
CA PHE A 86 5.78 10.70 5.19
C PHE A 86 5.53 12.21 5.22
N PRO A 87 4.26 12.64 5.08
CA PRO A 87 3.91 14.06 4.89
C PRO A 87 4.22 14.95 6.08
N ASP A 88 4.37 14.37 7.29
CA ASP A 88 4.64 15.15 8.51
C ASP A 88 6.14 15.48 8.72
N GLY A 89 7.00 15.12 7.76
CA GLY A 89 8.45 15.37 7.85
C GLY A 89 9.23 14.19 8.44
N PRO A 90 10.30 14.44 9.20
CA PRO A 90 11.12 13.38 9.77
C PRO A 90 10.30 12.37 10.56
N VAL A 91 10.57 11.08 10.32
CA VAL A 91 9.75 9.98 10.85
C VAL A 91 10.11 9.69 12.30
N ASP A 92 9.15 9.86 13.19
CA ASP A 92 9.17 9.37 14.56
C ASP A 92 8.21 8.18 14.65
N PHE A 93 8.72 6.98 14.95
CA PHE A 93 7.89 5.78 15.01
C PHE A 93 6.84 5.80 16.12
N ASN A 94 6.95 6.69 17.09
CA ASN A 94 5.91 6.87 18.10
C ASN A 94 4.71 7.67 17.59
N LEU A 95 4.89 8.49 16.55
CA LEU A 95 3.83 9.27 15.94
C LEU A 95 4.22 9.69 14.52
N PHE A 96 3.57 9.14 13.51
CA PHE A 96 3.83 9.47 12.12
C PHE A 96 2.61 9.21 11.24
N THR A 97 2.64 9.77 10.04
CA THR A 97 1.66 9.51 8.99
C THR A 97 2.36 8.80 7.83
N LEU A 98 1.85 7.65 7.44
CA LEU A 98 2.25 6.93 6.23
C LEU A 98 1.32 7.32 5.10
N GLU A 99 1.87 7.72 3.96
CA GLU A 99 1.13 7.97 2.73
C GLU A 99 1.56 7.00 1.65
N LEU A 100 0.59 6.40 0.98
CA LEU A 100 0.81 5.59 -0.22
C LEU A 100 0.06 6.22 -1.38
N GLU A 101 0.72 6.24 -2.55
CA GLU A 101 0.14 6.73 -3.79
C GLU A 101 0.48 5.79 -4.94
N ARG A 102 -0.54 5.36 -5.69
CA ARG A 102 -0.33 4.55 -6.89
C ARG A 102 0.39 5.36 -7.96
N VAL A 103 1.46 4.81 -8.51
CA VAL A 103 2.31 5.48 -9.52
C VAL A 103 1.62 5.57 -10.86
N SER A 104 0.98 4.50 -11.31
CA SER A 104 0.38 4.41 -12.63
C SER A 104 -0.78 3.43 -12.67
N GLY A 105 -1.53 3.47 -13.76
CA GLY A 105 -2.68 2.61 -13.99
C GLY A 105 -3.99 3.39 -14.08
N PRO A 106 -5.09 2.71 -14.50
CA PRO A 106 -6.37 3.38 -14.76
C PRO A 106 -7.09 3.86 -13.49
N ILE A 107 -6.75 3.31 -12.34
CA ILE A 107 -7.36 3.70 -11.06
C ILE A 107 -6.32 4.44 -10.23
N ALA A 108 -6.54 5.75 -10.04
CA ALA A 108 -5.71 6.57 -9.17
C ALA A 108 -6.05 6.30 -7.71
N GLU A 109 -5.01 6.11 -6.88
CA GLU A 109 -5.16 5.81 -5.47
C GLU A 109 -4.14 6.59 -4.66
N LYS A 110 -4.63 7.25 -3.60
CA LYS A 110 -3.80 7.95 -2.64
C LYS A 110 -4.47 7.90 -1.28
N GLY A 111 -3.76 7.45 -0.28
CA GLY A 111 -4.27 7.34 1.07
C GLY A 111 -3.22 7.62 2.12
N GLN A 112 -3.70 7.91 3.32
CA GLN A 112 -2.87 8.16 4.49
C GLN A 112 -3.38 7.38 5.69
N ALA A 113 -2.44 6.98 6.56
CA ALA A 113 -2.75 6.41 7.86
C ALA A 113 -1.85 7.05 8.91
N LYS A 114 -2.46 7.54 9.98
CA LYS A 114 -1.74 8.07 11.12
C LYS A 114 -1.54 6.97 12.16
N LEU A 115 -0.30 6.80 12.60
CA LEU A 115 0.10 5.77 13.54
C LEU A 115 0.69 6.40 14.80
N SER A 116 0.25 5.91 15.95
CA SER A 116 0.72 6.37 17.25
C SER A 116 0.95 5.20 18.17
N SER A 117 2.09 5.17 18.84
CA SER A 117 2.40 4.14 19.85
C SER A 117 1.51 4.23 21.09
N LYS A 118 0.78 5.34 21.25
CA LYS A 118 -0.23 5.53 22.30
C LYS A 118 -1.59 4.92 21.96
N SER A 119 -1.77 4.48 20.73
CA SER A 119 -3.04 3.94 20.22
C SER A 119 -2.82 2.59 19.56
N ALA A 120 -3.26 1.51 20.23
CA ALA A 120 -3.30 0.20 19.57
C ALA A 120 -4.11 0.32 18.25
N PRO A 121 -3.75 -0.41 17.19
CA PRO A 121 -2.88 -1.60 17.15
C PRO A 121 -1.38 -1.34 16.90
N TRP A 122 -0.91 -0.11 16.82
CA TRP A 122 0.53 0.18 16.68
C TRP A 122 1.22 0.14 18.03
N LYS A 123 2.19 -0.76 18.18
CA LYS A 123 2.89 -0.97 19.46
C LYS A 123 4.38 -0.86 19.27
N CYS A 124 5.04 -0.14 20.17
CA CYS A 124 6.48 0.03 20.19
C CYS A 124 7.08 -0.52 21.48
N VAL A 125 8.22 -1.20 21.37
CA VAL A 125 9.01 -1.73 22.48
C VAL A 125 10.41 -1.14 22.42
N LYS A 126 10.88 -0.60 23.54
CA LYS A 126 12.24 -0.07 23.68
C LYS A 126 13.21 -1.19 24.03
N ASN A 127 14.37 -1.19 23.38
CA ASN A 127 15.47 -2.15 23.64
C ASN A 127 15.01 -3.61 23.67
N PRO A 128 14.29 -4.10 22.63
CA PRO A 128 13.76 -5.47 22.65
C PRO A 128 14.87 -6.52 22.58
N LYS A 129 16.00 -6.17 21.99
CA LYS A 129 17.18 -7.02 21.86
C LYS A 129 18.43 -6.16 21.63
N GLU A 130 19.61 -6.78 21.77
CA GLU A 130 20.89 -6.12 21.53
C GLU A 130 20.94 -5.53 20.10
N GLY A 131 21.40 -4.27 20.01
CA GLY A 131 21.54 -3.54 18.75
C GLY A 131 20.27 -2.84 18.23
N ILE A 132 19.11 -3.13 18.82
CA ILE A 132 17.82 -2.50 18.46
C ILE A 132 17.36 -1.60 19.60
N GLU A 133 17.25 -0.30 19.31
CA GLU A 133 16.79 0.70 20.27
C GLU A 133 15.27 0.75 20.42
N LEU A 134 14.56 0.68 19.29
CA LEU A 134 13.10 0.72 19.25
C LEU A 134 12.60 -0.26 18.19
N GLN A 135 11.56 -0.99 18.50
CA GLN A 135 10.86 -1.85 17.55
C GLN A 135 9.36 -1.63 17.67
N CYS A 136 8.73 -1.35 16.54
CA CYS A 136 7.29 -1.14 16.45
C CYS A 136 6.67 -2.11 15.47
N GLU A 137 5.42 -2.50 15.75
CA GLU A 137 4.68 -3.46 14.96
C GLU A 137 3.20 -3.13 14.98
N TYR A 138 2.55 -3.28 13.83
CA TYR A 138 1.09 -3.19 13.71
C TYR A 138 0.48 -4.58 13.91
N ASP A 139 -0.41 -4.71 14.87
CA ASP A 139 -1.12 -5.96 15.15
C ASP A 139 -2.27 -6.14 14.17
N GLY A 140 -2.08 -7.06 13.22
CA GLY A 140 -3.08 -7.37 12.19
C GLY A 140 -2.87 -6.61 10.89
N VAL A 141 -3.96 -6.32 10.19
CA VAL A 141 -3.99 -5.66 8.89
C VAL A 141 -4.49 -4.23 9.03
N LEU A 142 -3.65 -3.29 8.59
CA LEU A 142 -4.04 -1.88 8.49
C LEU A 142 -4.81 -1.67 7.18
N ARG A 143 -6.02 -1.13 7.26
CA ARG A 143 -6.82 -0.75 6.10
C ARG A 143 -6.69 0.74 5.88
N MET A 144 -6.06 1.10 4.76
CA MET A 144 -5.86 2.48 4.36
C MET A 144 -6.89 2.86 3.31
N LYS A 145 -7.71 3.85 3.62
CA LYS A 145 -8.69 4.37 2.67
C LYS A 145 -7.99 5.18 1.56
N VAL A 146 -8.33 4.90 0.34
CA VAL A 146 -7.77 5.55 -0.86
C VAL A 146 -8.83 6.18 -1.76
#